data_4f971ba678d7dd99c2b0fb16567344df
#
_entry.id   4f971ba678d7dd99c2b0fb16567344df
#
_cell.length_a   1.000
_cell.length_b   1.000
_cell.length_c   1.000
_cell.angle_alpha   90.00
_cell.angle_beta   90.00
_cell.angle_gamma   90.00
#
_symmetry.space_group_name_H-M   'P 1'
#
loop_
_entity.id
_entity.type
_entity.pdbx_description
1 polymer ?
#
loop_
_entity_poly.entity_id
_entity_poly.type
_entity_poly.pdbx_seq_one_letter_code
_entity_poly.pdbx_strand_id
1 'polypeptide(L)'
;MSNGNRTSAGEHLFVFSLLYGLLVIAAAQLRISLFTDHFVISAGVIIFALLMLILDEFATLPVVFISAAGIMITRAFISSGKPVGPDQIWTVGMPEFAFYIAYGVVIYLLFRYCRAEGSYVRTFFALIIPDFIANVIEIYIRIGADAGHVRIILILLAVAVVRSGII
;
A
#
# COMPACT_ATOMS: atom_id res chain seq x y z
N MET A 1 -11.60 -23.20 32.72
CA MET A 1 -11.13 -21.82 32.97
C MET A 1 -10.04 -21.47 31.95
N SER A 2 -10.37 -21.07 30.71
CA SER A 2 -9.36 -20.78 29.65
C SER A 2 -9.81 -19.68 28.65
N ASN A 3 -10.85 -18.89 28.96
CA ASN A 3 -11.32 -17.86 28.03
C ASN A 3 -10.62 -16.49 28.16
N GLY A 4 -9.90 -16.23 29.24
CA GLY A 4 -9.29 -14.90 29.48
C GLY A 4 -8.08 -14.57 28.60
N ASN A 5 -7.32 -15.56 28.14
CA ASN A 5 -6.09 -15.31 27.36
C ASN A 5 -6.33 -15.03 25.87
N ARG A 6 -7.46 -15.47 25.31
CA ARG A 6 -7.75 -15.25 23.89
C ARG A 6 -8.26 -13.83 23.59
N THR A 7 -9.01 -13.23 24.51
CA THR A 7 -9.49 -11.85 24.38
C THR A 7 -8.35 -10.85 24.42
N SER A 8 -7.41 -11.01 25.34
CA SER A 8 -6.22 -10.14 25.47
C SER A 8 -5.34 -10.15 24.20
N ALA A 9 -5.08 -11.32 23.60
CA ALA A 9 -4.26 -11.41 22.39
C ALA A 9 -4.93 -10.74 21.17
N GLY A 10 -6.25 -10.86 21.03
CA GLY A 10 -7.00 -10.19 19.96
C GLY A 10 -7.03 -8.66 20.10
N GLU A 11 -7.15 -8.15 21.30
CA GLU A 11 -7.13 -6.72 21.59
C GLU A 11 -5.75 -6.11 21.28
N HIS A 12 -4.66 -6.76 21.66
CA HIS A 12 -3.31 -6.32 21.33
C HIS A 12 -3.09 -6.30 19.82
N LEU A 13 -3.50 -7.35 19.10
CA LEU A 13 -3.39 -7.42 17.64
C LEU A 13 -4.13 -6.25 16.98
N PHE A 14 -5.35 -5.96 17.42
CA PHE A 14 -6.15 -4.87 16.87
C PHE A 14 -5.50 -3.50 17.12
N VAL A 15 -5.03 -3.23 18.35
CA VAL A 15 -4.37 -1.97 18.70
C VAL A 15 -3.10 -1.78 17.88
N PHE A 16 -2.24 -2.80 17.75
CA PHE A 16 -1.05 -2.73 16.91
C PHE A 16 -1.38 -2.50 15.44
N SER A 17 -2.37 -3.21 14.91
CA SER A 17 -2.81 -3.02 13.51
C SER A 17 -3.33 -1.60 13.27
N LEU A 18 -4.05 -1.04 14.22
CA LEU A 18 -4.53 0.35 14.14
C LEU A 18 -3.36 1.34 14.17
N LEU A 19 -2.41 1.18 15.09
CA LEU A 19 -1.23 2.07 15.18
C LEU A 19 -0.39 2.03 13.91
N TYR A 20 -0.11 0.84 13.37
CA TYR A 20 0.64 0.70 12.12
C TYR A 20 -0.13 1.25 10.92
N GLY A 21 -1.44 1.00 10.85
CA GLY A 21 -2.28 1.59 9.82
C GLY A 21 -2.27 3.12 9.85
N LEU A 22 -2.40 3.73 11.03
CA LEU A 22 -2.31 5.18 11.22
C LEU A 22 -0.93 5.74 10.84
N LEU A 23 0.14 5.02 11.16
CA LEU A 23 1.50 5.40 10.77
C LEU A 23 1.62 5.46 9.23
N VAL A 24 1.11 4.45 8.52
CA VAL A 24 1.11 4.43 7.05
C VAL A 24 0.28 5.58 6.48
N ILE A 25 -0.92 5.84 7.04
CA ILE A 25 -1.80 6.93 6.61
C ILE A 25 -1.09 8.29 6.78
N ALA A 26 -0.45 8.52 7.93
CA ALA A 26 0.30 9.74 8.19
C ALA A 26 1.49 9.89 7.22
N ALA A 27 2.26 8.83 7.03
CA ALA A 27 3.39 8.82 6.11
C ALA A 27 2.97 8.99 4.64
N ALA A 28 1.79 8.52 4.25
CA ALA A 28 1.25 8.70 2.90
C ALA A 28 0.97 10.16 2.55
N GLN A 29 0.87 11.05 3.54
CA GLN A 29 0.74 12.49 3.30
C GLN A 29 2.08 13.12 2.88
N LEU A 30 3.21 12.49 3.21
CA LEU A 30 4.54 12.94 2.80
C LEU A 30 4.80 12.47 1.38
N ARG A 31 4.76 13.42 0.45
CA ARG A 31 5.01 13.18 -0.98
C ARG A 31 6.29 13.86 -1.41
N ILE A 32 7.16 13.10 -2.03
CA ILE A 32 8.41 13.60 -2.60
C ILE A 32 8.25 13.53 -4.12
N SER A 33 8.24 14.70 -4.78
CA SER A 33 8.29 14.75 -6.24
C SER A 33 9.73 14.55 -6.70
N LEU A 34 9.96 13.50 -7.49
CA LEU A 34 11.24 13.23 -8.12
C LEU A 34 11.17 13.69 -9.58
N PHE A 35 12.06 14.60 -9.97
CA PHE A 35 12.31 15.07 -11.34
C PHE A 35 11.18 15.84 -12.05
N THR A 36 9.91 15.52 -11.84
CA THR A 36 8.76 16.24 -12.41
C THR A 36 7.53 16.03 -11.52
N ASP A 37 6.50 16.85 -11.68
CA ASP A 37 5.24 16.76 -10.92
C ASP A 37 4.47 15.43 -11.12
N HIS A 38 4.89 14.63 -12.08
CA HIS A 38 4.27 13.35 -12.40
C HIS A 38 4.89 12.15 -11.67
N PHE A 39 6.11 12.33 -11.10
CA PHE A 39 6.81 11.27 -10.36
C PHE A 39 6.78 11.57 -8.86
N VAL A 40 5.76 11.10 -8.21
CA VAL A 40 5.61 11.28 -6.76
C VAL A 40 5.81 9.95 -6.05
N ILE A 41 6.80 9.89 -5.18
CA ILE A 41 6.97 8.77 -4.24
C ILE A 41 6.33 9.17 -2.92
N SER A 42 5.37 8.38 -2.46
CA SER A 42 4.78 8.52 -1.14
C SER A 42 5.63 7.78 -0.11
N ALA A 43 6.02 8.45 0.96
CA ALA A 43 6.68 7.80 2.09
C ALA A 43 5.81 6.69 2.70
N GLY A 44 4.49 6.79 2.56
CA GLY A 44 3.55 5.76 2.99
C GLY A 44 3.79 4.41 2.35
N VAL A 45 4.14 4.35 1.06
CA VAL A 45 4.43 3.08 0.38
C VAL A 45 5.69 2.43 0.92
N ILE A 46 6.73 3.22 1.20
CA ILE A 46 8.00 2.73 1.77
C ILE A 46 7.74 2.15 3.16
N ILE A 47 7.07 2.90 4.04
CA ILE A 47 6.75 2.45 5.40
C ILE A 47 5.83 1.22 5.35
N PHE A 48 4.84 1.23 4.47
CA PHE A 48 3.95 0.08 4.29
C PHE A 48 4.71 -1.18 3.87
N ALA A 49 5.62 -1.07 2.90
CA ALA A 49 6.47 -2.18 2.48
C ALA A 49 7.35 -2.73 3.61
N LEU A 50 8.00 -1.83 4.38
CA LEU A 50 8.80 -2.22 5.54
C LEU A 50 7.96 -2.92 6.62
N LEU A 51 6.76 -2.42 6.90
CA LEU A 51 5.85 -3.07 7.84
C LEU A 51 5.43 -4.46 7.37
N MET A 52 5.14 -4.63 6.06
CA MET A 52 4.79 -5.95 5.51
C MET A 52 5.93 -6.98 5.63
N LEU A 53 7.20 -6.51 5.68
CA LEU A 53 8.36 -7.39 5.91
C LEU A 53 8.50 -7.83 7.37
N ILE A 54 7.99 -7.03 8.32
CA ILE A 54 8.20 -7.23 9.75
C ILE A 54 6.99 -7.89 10.41
N LEU A 55 5.78 -7.64 9.86
CA LEU A 55 4.54 -8.09 10.46
C LEU A 55 4.29 -9.59 10.23
N ASP A 56 3.77 -10.23 11.26
CA ASP A 56 3.25 -11.59 11.15
C ASP A 56 2.01 -11.66 10.24
N GLU A 57 1.75 -12.86 9.69
CA GLU A 57 0.61 -13.09 8.77
C GLU A 57 -0.73 -12.58 9.31
N PHE A 58 -0.99 -12.74 10.61
CA PHE A 58 -2.26 -12.33 11.23
C PHE A 58 -2.44 -10.82 11.34
N ALA A 59 -1.35 -10.07 11.49
CA ALA A 59 -1.38 -8.60 11.60
C ALA A 59 -1.40 -7.92 10.23
N THR A 60 -0.91 -8.59 9.20
CA THR A 60 -0.75 -8.03 7.85
C THR A 60 -2.06 -7.57 7.24
N LEU A 61 -3.07 -8.44 7.17
CA LEU A 61 -4.35 -8.10 6.51
C LEU A 61 -5.10 -6.94 7.19
N PRO A 62 -5.26 -6.89 8.53
CA PRO A 62 -5.86 -5.73 9.18
C PRO A 62 -5.13 -4.42 8.88
N VAL A 63 -3.79 -4.40 8.89
CA VAL A 63 -2.98 -3.21 8.56
C VAL A 63 -3.22 -2.78 7.11
N VAL A 64 -3.28 -3.72 6.16
CA VAL A 64 -3.60 -3.45 4.76
C VAL A 64 -4.94 -2.73 4.62
N PHE A 65 -6.00 -3.27 5.24
CA PHE A 65 -7.33 -2.67 5.13
C PHE A 65 -7.43 -1.30 5.81
N ILE A 66 -6.86 -1.15 7.02
CA ILE A 66 -6.87 0.13 7.75
C ILE A 66 -6.11 1.19 6.95
N SER A 67 -4.93 0.86 6.44
CA SER A 67 -4.12 1.77 5.64
C SER A 67 -4.83 2.18 4.36
N ALA A 68 -5.36 1.22 3.60
CA ALA A 68 -6.04 1.48 2.34
C ALA A 68 -7.28 2.36 2.54
N ALA A 69 -8.16 2.01 3.50
CA ALA A 69 -9.35 2.78 3.79
C ALA A 69 -9.04 4.18 4.31
N GLY A 70 -8.08 4.30 5.22
CA GLY A 70 -7.67 5.60 5.76
C GLY A 70 -7.05 6.51 4.71
N ILE A 71 -6.22 5.97 3.82
CA ILE A 71 -5.64 6.75 2.72
C ILE A 71 -6.71 7.17 1.73
N MET A 72 -7.65 6.29 1.36
CA MET A 72 -8.78 6.63 0.51
C MET A 72 -9.55 7.85 1.05
N ILE A 73 -9.91 7.81 2.34
CA ILE A 73 -10.64 8.88 3.00
C ILE A 73 -9.81 10.17 3.05
N THR A 74 -8.57 10.10 3.51
CA THR A 74 -7.72 11.30 3.65
C THR A 74 -7.43 11.95 2.30
N ARG A 75 -7.28 11.18 1.23
CA ARG A 75 -7.10 11.72 -0.13
C ARG A 75 -8.32 12.46 -0.62
N ALA A 76 -9.50 11.90 -0.42
CA ALA A 76 -10.74 12.57 -0.78
C ALA A 76 -10.87 13.91 -0.06
N PHE A 77 -10.59 13.97 1.25
CA PHE A 77 -10.62 15.21 2.03
C PHE A 77 -9.60 16.26 1.56
N ILE A 78 -8.36 15.86 1.35
CA ILE A 78 -7.28 16.79 0.94
C ILE A 78 -7.52 17.33 -0.47
N SER A 79 -7.98 16.47 -1.38
CA SER A 79 -8.21 16.88 -2.78
C SER A 79 -9.36 17.84 -2.97
N SER A 80 -10.38 17.78 -2.12
CA SER A 80 -11.59 18.61 -2.32
C SER A 80 -11.53 19.96 -1.61
N GLY A 81 -10.75 20.10 -0.54
CA GLY A 81 -10.72 21.33 0.29
C GLY A 81 -12.08 21.75 0.86
N LYS A 82 -13.11 20.92 0.71
CA LYS A 82 -14.52 21.13 1.10
C LYS A 82 -15.07 19.82 1.67
N PRO A 83 -16.22 19.83 2.34
CA PRO A 83 -16.91 18.61 2.75
C PRO A 83 -17.14 17.70 1.55
N VAL A 84 -16.62 16.48 1.65
CA VAL A 84 -16.57 15.52 0.54
C VAL A 84 -17.85 14.73 0.48
N GLY A 85 -18.53 14.73 -0.67
CA GLY A 85 -19.62 13.81 -0.94
C GLY A 85 -19.14 12.37 -1.16
N PRO A 86 -20.01 11.36 -0.97
CA PRO A 86 -19.66 9.95 -1.18
C PRO A 86 -19.04 9.68 -2.55
N ASP A 87 -19.56 10.31 -3.60
CA ASP A 87 -19.07 10.13 -4.99
C ASP A 87 -17.61 10.57 -5.15
N GLN A 88 -17.19 11.62 -4.45
CA GLN A 88 -15.82 12.11 -4.49
C GLN A 88 -14.85 11.17 -3.76
N ILE A 89 -15.29 10.53 -2.67
CA ILE A 89 -14.49 9.52 -1.98
C ILE A 89 -14.17 8.37 -2.93
N TRP A 90 -15.16 7.92 -3.69
CA TRP A 90 -14.98 6.84 -4.66
C TRP A 90 -14.09 7.25 -5.84
N THR A 91 -14.33 8.39 -6.48
CA THR A 91 -13.61 8.77 -7.68
C THR A 91 -12.15 9.17 -7.41
N VAL A 92 -11.89 9.85 -6.31
CA VAL A 92 -10.55 10.35 -5.96
C VAL A 92 -9.75 9.36 -5.12
N GLY A 93 -10.41 8.66 -4.19
CA GLY A 93 -9.73 7.78 -3.24
C GLY A 93 -9.57 6.33 -3.72
N MET A 94 -10.44 5.87 -4.62
CA MET A 94 -10.45 4.47 -5.07
C MET A 94 -9.15 4.00 -5.74
N PRO A 95 -8.47 4.78 -6.58
CA PRO A 95 -7.21 4.34 -7.16
C PRO A 95 -6.15 4.02 -6.10
N GLU A 96 -6.00 4.88 -5.08
CA GLU A 96 -5.05 4.65 -3.99
C GLU A 96 -5.49 3.50 -3.06
N PHE A 97 -6.79 3.37 -2.78
CA PHE A 97 -7.32 2.21 -2.07
C PHE A 97 -6.94 0.91 -2.76
N ALA A 98 -7.20 0.82 -4.07
CA ALA A 98 -6.89 -0.36 -4.86
C ALA A 98 -5.38 -0.64 -4.91
N PHE A 99 -4.55 0.40 -4.98
CA PHE A 99 -3.10 0.27 -4.89
C PHE A 99 -2.68 -0.42 -3.59
N TYR A 100 -3.07 0.10 -2.42
CA TYR A 100 -2.65 -0.46 -1.14
C TYR A 100 -3.21 -1.86 -0.89
N ILE A 101 -4.45 -2.13 -1.31
CA ILE A 101 -5.03 -3.49 -1.24
C ILE A 101 -4.25 -4.45 -2.14
N ALA A 102 -4.02 -4.11 -3.40
CA ALA A 102 -3.29 -4.96 -4.34
C ALA A 102 -1.86 -5.23 -3.86
N TYR A 103 -1.15 -4.17 -3.44
CA TYR A 103 0.20 -4.28 -2.89
C TYR A 103 0.23 -5.23 -1.69
N GLY A 104 -0.62 -4.99 -0.69
CA GLY A 104 -0.66 -5.78 0.54
C GLY A 104 -1.06 -7.23 0.30
N VAL A 105 -2.04 -7.49 -0.56
CA VAL A 105 -2.46 -8.86 -0.89
C VAL A 105 -1.36 -9.60 -1.65
N VAL A 106 -0.73 -8.97 -2.64
CA VAL A 106 0.31 -9.63 -3.44
C VAL A 106 1.54 -9.92 -2.57
N ILE A 107 1.98 -8.98 -1.74
CA ILE A 107 3.12 -9.22 -0.84
C ILE A 107 2.81 -10.31 0.18
N TYR A 108 1.60 -10.31 0.77
CA TYR A 108 1.14 -11.36 1.67
C TYR A 108 1.20 -12.74 1.01
N LEU A 109 0.70 -12.86 -0.21
CA LEU A 109 0.73 -14.12 -0.97
C LEU A 109 2.16 -14.55 -1.29
N LEU A 110 3.03 -13.62 -1.71
CA LEU A 110 4.42 -13.93 -2.01
C LEU A 110 5.17 -14.43 -0.76
N PHE A 111 5.00 -13.78 0.39
CA PHE A 111 5.65 -14.24 1.62
C PHE A 111 5.09 -15.57 2.12
N ARG A 112 3.78 -15.79 1.99
CA ARG A 112 3.15 -17.05 2.38
C ARG A 112 3.59 -18.24 1.53
N TYR A 113 3.70 -18.06 0.21
CA TYR A 113 3.99 -19.16 -0.71
C TYR A 113 5.47 -19.29 -1.09
N CYS A 114 6.21 -18.19 -1.12
CA CYS A 114 7.59 -18.19 -1.60
C CYS A 114 8.64 -18.20 -0.49
N ARG A 115 8.26 -18.25 0.80
CA ARG A 115 9.14 -18.20 1.98
C ARG A 115 10.53 -17.68 1.63
N ALA A 116 10.67 -16.37 1.55
CA ALA A 116 11.90 -15.71 1.16
C ALA A 116 12.92 -15.73 2.30
N GLU A 117 13.40 -16.92 2.69
CA GLU A 117 14.44 -17.03 3.70
C GLU A 117 15.79 -16.59 3.12
N GLY A 118 16.30 -15.48 3.63
CA GLY A 118 17.73 -15.22 3.66
C GLY A 118 18.42 -14.65 2.41
N SER A 119 17.72 -14.27 1.33
CA SER A 119 18.39 -13.69 0.15
C SER A 119 17.89 -12.27 -0.15
N TYR A 120 18.81 -11.27 -0.10
CA TYR A 120 18.51 -9.89 -0.48
C TYR A 120 17.89 -9.78 -1.88
N VAL A 121 18.33 -10.60 -2.82
CA VAL A 121 17.81 -10.64 -4.19
C VAL A 121 16.34 -11.07 -4.20
N ARG A 122 15.97 -12.07 -3.43
CA ARG A 122 14.58 -12.53 -3.32
C ARG A 122 13.70 -11.46 -2.67
N THR A 123 14.17 -10.81 -1.61
CA THR A 123 13.46 -9.73 -0.94
C THR A 123 13.22 -8.56 -1.90
N PHE A 124 14.23 -8.18 -2.68
CA PHE A 124 14.14 -7.13 -3.69
C PHE A 124 13.05 -7.44 -4.73
N PHE A 125 13.05 -8.64 -5.30
CA PHE A 125 12.02 -9.04 -6.25
C PHE A 125 10.63 -9.18 -5.59
N ALA A 126 10.58 -9.62 -4.34
CA ALA A 126 9.34 -9.70 -3.57
C ALA A 126 8.73 -8.33 -3.26
N LEU A 127 9.48 -7.25 -3.35
CA LEU A 127 8.99 -5.88 -3.23
C LEU A 127 8.62 -5.25 -4.59
N ILE A 128 9.41 -5.52 -5.64
CA ILE A 128 9.15 -4.98 -6.98
C ILE A 128 7.84 -5.50 -7.56
N ILE A 129 7.58 -6.80 -7.45
CA ILE A 129 6.40 -7.41 -8.07
C ILE A 129 5.09 -6.84 -7.51
N PRO A 130 4.87 -6.78 -6.18
CA PRO A 130 3.68 -6.14 -5.63
C PRO A 130 3.55 -4.67 -6.00
N ASP A 131 4.66 -3.92 -5.96
CA ASP A 131 4.66 -2.50 -6.29
C ASP A 131 4.28 -2.27 -7.76
N PHE A 132 4.84 -3.05 -8.66
CA PHE A 132 4.50 -2.99 -10.09
C PHE A 132 3.02 -3.33 -10.35
N ILE A 133 2.53 -4.44 -9.80
CA ILE A 133 1.13 -4.87 -9.96
C ILE A 133 0.18 -3.81 -9.40
N ALA A 134 0.46 -3.28 -8.20
CA ALA A 134 -0.36 -2.28 -7.55
C ALA A 134 -0.43 -0.98 -8.37
N ASN A 135 0.70 -0.52 -8.92
CA ASN A 135 0.75 0.66 -9.79
C ASN A 135 -0.05 0.45 -11.10
N VAL A 136 0.04 -0.74 -11.70
CA VAL A 136 -0.75 -1.06 -12.89
C VAL A 136 -2.25 -0.99 -12.60
N ILE A 137 -2.68 -1.56 -11.47
CA ILE A 137 -4.08 -1.53 -11.03
C ILE A 137 -4.52 -0.08 -10.75
N GLU A 138 -3.72 0.71 -10.05
CA GLU A 138 -4.02 2.11 -9.76
C GLU A 138 -4.23 2.92 -11.03
N ILE A 139 -3.32 2.79 -11.99
CA ILE A 139 -3.41 3.52 -13.26
C ILE A 139 -4.62 3.07 -14.07
N TYR A 140 -4.86 1.76 -14.13
CA TYR A 140 -6.05 1.24 -14.83
C TYR A 140 -7.36 1.83 -14.29
N ILE A 141 -7.47 1.96 -12.97
CA ILE A 141 -8.64 2.58 -12.34
C ILE A 141 -8.70 4.09 -12.62
N ARG A 142 -7.53 4.76 -12.63
CA ARG A 142 -7.44 6.23 -12.79
C ARG A 142 -7.72 6.70 -14.22
N ILE A 143 -7.26 5.97 -15.23
CA ILE A 143 -7.28 6.40 -16.64
C ILE A 143 -8.30 5.57 -17.45
N GLY A 144 -8.70 4.39 -16.95
CA GLY A 144 -9.53 3.43 -17.68
C GLY A 144 -8.74 2.54 -18.65
N ALA A 145 -9.47 1.71 -19.38
CA ALA A 145 -8.89 0.67 -20.24
C ALA A 145 -8.12 1.20 -21.48
N ASP A 146 -8.30 2.47 -21.82
CA ASP A 146 -7.65 3.09 -22.99
C ASP A 146 -6.16 3.43 -22.78
N ALA A 147 -5.64 3.22 -21.59
CA ALA A 147 -4.23 3.44 -21.23
C ALA A 147 -3.28 2.38 -21.81
N GLY A 148 -3.53 1.88 -23.00
CA GLY A 148 -2.76 0.84 -23.70
C GLY A 148 -1.37 1.27 -24.14
N HIS A 149 -0.59 1.90 -23.27
CA HIS A 149 0.70 2.43 -23.67
C HIS A 149 1.85 1.72 -22.98
N VAL A 150 2.58 0.91 -23.73
CA VAL A 150 3.87 0.28 -23.36
C VAL A 150 4.78 1.28 -22.62
N ARG A 151 4.76 2.55 -23.02
CA ARG A 151 5.54 3.63 -22.40
C ARG A 151 5.17 3.85 -20.93
N ILE A 152 3.90 3.81 -20.59
CA ILE A 152 3.43 3.95 -19.19
C ILE A 152 3.89 2.75 -18.37
N ILE A 153 3.79 1.55 -18.92
CA ILE A 153 4.23 0.32 -18.24
C ILE A 153 5.73 0.34 -17.95
N LEU A 154 6.56 0.81 -18.89
CA LEU A 154 8.01 0.94 -18.68
C LEU A 154 8.35 1.96 -17.59
N ILE A 155 7.64 3.08 -17.56
CA ILE A 155 7.80 4.11 -16.53
C ILE A 155 7.43 3.54 -15.15
N LEU A 156 6.31 2.81 -15.04
CA LEU A 156 5.89 2.18 -13.79
C LEU A 156 6.89 1.15 -13.30
N LEU A 157 7.44 0.35 -14.20
CA LEU A 157 8.47 -0.61 -13.85
C LEU A 157 9.71 0.11 -13.30
N ALA A 158 10.14 1.20 -13.94
CA ALA A 158 11.27 1.99 -13.46
C ALA A 158 11.00 2.58 -12.06
N VAL A 159 9.80 3.11 -11.81
CA VAL A 159 9.40 3.62 -10.49
C VAL A 159 9.41 2.51 -9.43
N ALA A 160 8.87 1.34 -9.76
CA ALA A 160 8.84 0.19 -8.85
C ALA A 160 10.26 -0.27 -8.49
N VAL A 161 11.17 -0.32 -9.48
CA VAL A 161 12.59 -0.68 -9.26
C VAL A 161 13.29 0.33 -8.35
N VAL A 162 13.13 1.64 -8.62
CA VAL A 162 13.75 2.70 -7.80
C VAL A 162 13.22 2.64 -6.37
N ARG A 163 11.92 2.52 -6.19
CA ARG A 163 11.27 2.46 -4.87
C ARG A 163 11.71 1.24 -4.07
N SER A 164 11.74 0.06 -4.70
CA SER A 164 12.20 -1.18 -4.06
C SER A 164 13.70 -1.19 -3.75
N GLY A 165 14.49 -0.38 -4.46
CA GLY A 165 15.91 -0.19 -4.18
C GLY A 165 16.20 0.74 -2.99
N ILE A 166 15.21 1.54 -2.54
CA ILE A 166 15.31 2.43 -1.37
C ILE A 166 14.99 1.68 -0.07
N ILE A 167 14.19 0.61 -0.14
CA ILE A 167 13.77 -0.22 0.99
C ILE A 167 14.82 -1.28 1.29
#